data_85b1296fd2c1c8feb0c90cc7025cf81a
#
_entry.id   85b1296fd2c1c8feb0c90cc7025cf81a
#
_cell.length_a   1.000
_cell.length_b   1.000
_cell.length_c   1.000
_cell.angle_alpha   90.00
_cell.angle_beta   90.00
_cell.angle_gamma   90.00
#
_symmetry.space_group_name_H-M   'P 1'
#
loop_
_entity.id
_entity.type
_entity.pdbx_description
1 polymer ?
#
loop_
_entity_poly.entity_id
_entity_poly.type
_entity_poly.pdbx_seq_one_letter_code
_entity_poly.pdbx_strand_id
1 'polypeptide(L)'
;MKNLALVIEDDEDLSAIFVKAMEAAGYQVEAILDGQLAEKRLKQAAPRIIVLDMHLPHVDGATLLKQIHANPNFKDTKIILATADNVLAEIYRDKANIVLIKPITFSQLRDLSARFKF
;
A
#
# COMPACT_ATOMS: atom_id res chain seq x y z
N MET A 1 -2.52 18.64 -9.95
CA MET A 1 -2.80 18.02 -8.63
C MET A 1 -1.95 16.80 -8.42
N LYS A 2 -1.52 16.55 -7.20
CA LYS A 2 -0.80 15.33 -6.87
C LYS A 2 -1.77 14.17 -6.76
N ASN A 3 -1.32 12.99 -7.17
CA ASN A 3 -2.09 11.76 -7.03
C ASN A 3 -2.07 11.30 -5.56
N LEU A 4 -3.19 10.76 -5.10
CA LEU A 4 -3.31 10.26 -3.75
C LEU A 4 -2.66 8.89 -3.62
N ALA A 5 -1.85 8.74 -2.58
CA ALA A 5 -1.28 7.45 -2.15
C ALA A 5 -1.72 7.16 -0.72
N LEU A 6 -2.08 5.91 -0.45
CA LEU A 6 -2.34 5.46 0.91
C LEU A 6 -1.19 4.56 1.35
N VAL A 7 -0.67 4.80 2.54
CA VAL A 7 0.32 3.94 3.19
C VAL A 7 -0.39 3.26 4.36
N ILE A 8 -0.65 1.98 4.23
CA ILE A 8 -1.38 1.20 5.24
C ILE A 8 -0.37 0.27 5.92
N GLU A 9 0.14 0.72 7.07
CA GLU A 9 1.22 0.08 7.82
C GLU A 9 1.05 0.43 9.29
N ASP A 10 1.01 -0.58 10.17
CA ASP A 10 0.77 -0.35 11.60
C ASP A 10 2.02 0.05 12.39
N ASP A 11 3.22 -0.26 11.89
CA ASP A 11 4.46 0.19 12.51
C ASP A 11 4.67 1.67 12.21
N GLU A 12 4.64 2.51 13.23
CA GLU A 12 4.71 3.97 13.04
C GLU A 12 6.02 4.41 12.41
N ASP A 13 7.14 3.78 12.76
CA ASP A 13 8.44 4.14 12.19
C ASP A 13 8.53 3.77 10.72
N LEU A 14 8.09 2.56 10.37
CA LEU A 14 8.05 2.14 8.97
C LEU A 14 7.07 2.99 8.17
N SER A 15 5.90 3.28 8.73
CA SER A 15 4.92 4.13 8.08
C SER A 15 5.52 5.49 7.73
N ALA A 16 6.26 6.10 8.67
CA ALA A 16 6.89 7.39 8.44
C ALA A 16 7.90 7.34 7.29
N ILE A 17 8.69 6.28 7.21
CA ILE A 17 9.66 6.08 6.12
C ILE A 17 8.92 5.93 4.79
N PHE A 18 7.88 5.10 4.76
CA PHE A 18 7.11 4.86 3.55
C PHE A 18 6.38 6.12 3.07
N VAL A 19 5.83 6.90 3.99
CA VAL A 19 5.18 8.17 3.66
C VAL A 19 6.17 9.12 2.99
N LYS A 20 7.37 9.27 3.56
CA LYS A 20 8.40 10.14 2.98
C LYS A 20 8.84 9.66 1.60
N ALA A 21 8.97 8.35 1.42
CA ALA A 21 9.34 7.78 0.13
C ALA A 21 8.28 8.08 -0.94
N MET A 22 7.01 7.93 -0.58
CA MET A 22 5.91 8.20 -1.50
C MET A 22 5.78 9.69 -1.81
N GLU A 23 6.01 10.56 -0.81
CA GLU A 23 6.04 12.00 -1.04
C GLU A 23 7.17 12.38 -1.99
N ALA A 24 8.35 11.79 -1.79
CA ALA A 24 9.50 12.02 -2.67
C ALA A 24 9.23 11.53 -4.09
N ALA A 25 8.40 10.51 -4.25
CA ALA A 25 7.97 10.03 -5.56
C ALA A 25 6.92 10.94 -6.23
N GLY A 26 6.40 11.92 -5.49
CA GLY A 26 5.48 12.92 -6.03
C GLY A 26 4.01 12.73 -5.70
N TYR A 27 3.69 11.88 -4.73
CA TYR A 27 2.30 11.63 -4.32
C TYR A 27 1.90 12.54 -3.15
N GLN A 28 0.61 12.76 -3.02
CA GLN A 28 -0.01 13.26 -1.80
C GLN A 28 -0.35 12.03 -0.96
N VAL A 29 0.17 11.94 0.26
CA VAL A 29 0.18 10.69 1.02
C VAL A 29 -0.66 10.80 2.29
N GLU A 30 -1.46 9.77 2.55
CA GLU A 30 -2.12 9.58 3.83
C GLU A 30 -1.62 8.29 4.45
N ALA A 31 -1.28 8.36 5.75
CA ALA A 31 -0.88 7.21 6.53
C ALA A 31 -2.07 6.65 7.28
N ILE A 32 -2.24 5.34 7.25
CA ILE A 32 -3.30 4.63 7.96
C ILE A 32 -2.65 3.49 8.74
N LEU A 33 -2.92 3.43 10.05
CA LEU A 33 -2.17 2.57 10.97
C LEU A 33 -2.87 1.25 11.31
N ASP A 34 -4.10 1.05 10.85
CA ASP A 34 -4.76 -0.24 11.06
C ASP A 34 -5.75 -0.56 9.92
N GLY A 35 -6.11 -1.84 9.85
CA GLY A 35 -6.95 -2.34 8.77
C GLY A 35 -8.39 -1.85 8.81
N GLN A 36 -8.93 -1.59 9.99
CA GLN A 36 -10.30 -1.10 10.12
C GLN A 36 -10.43 0.33 9.61
N LEU A 37 -9.48 1.18 9.95
CA LEU A 37 -9.42 2.55 9.42
C LEU A 37 -9.19 2.55 7.91
N ALA A 38 -8.35 1.63 7.42
CA ALA A 38 -8.13 1.48 5.99
C ALA A 38 -9.41 1.09 5.26
N GLU A 39 -10.16 0.14 5.79
CA GLU A 39 -11.42 -0.30 5.21
C GLU A 39 -12.40 0.87 5.09
N LYS A 40 -12.49 1.67 6.15
CA LYS A 40 -13.35 2.84 6.16
C LYS A 40 -12.92 3.88 5.12
N ARG A 41 -11.61 4.15 5.06
CA ARG A 41 -11.06 5.15 4.12
C ARG A 41 -11.26 4.73 2.67
N LEU A 42 -11.12 3.46 2.36
CA LEU A 42 -11.29 2.93 1.01
C LEU A 42 -12.72 3.02 0.50
N LYS A 43 -13.69 3.19 1.38
CA LYS A 43 -15.08 3.48 0.98
C LYS A 43 -15.27 4.91 0.52
N GLN A 44 -14.34 5.80 0.86
CA GLN A 44 -14.47 7.24 0.61
C GLN A 44 -13.70 7.71 -0.63
N ALA A 45 -12.65 7.02 -1.01
CA ALA A 45 -11.78 7.46 -2.10
C ALA A 45 -11.06 6.28 -2.73
N ALA A 46 -10.79 6.40 -4.03
CA ALA A 46 -9.95 5.45 -4.76
C ALA A 46 -8.59 6.11 -5.00
N PRO A 47 -7.55 5.71 -4.27
CA PRO A 47 -6.23 6.27 -4.44
C PRO A 47 -5.58 5.80 -5.74
N ARG A 48 -4.54 6.49 -6.17
CA ARG A 48 -3.74 6.10 -7.32
C ARG A 48 -2.92 4.86 -7.02
N ILE A 49 -2.38 4.80 -5.79
CA ILE A 49 -1.49 3.74 -5.35
C ILE A 49 -1.69 3.46 -3.87
N ILE A 50 -1.56 2.21 -3.49
CA ILE A 50 -1.64 1.76 -2.10
C ILE A 50 -0.38 0.97 -1.77
N VAL A 51 0.28 1.33 -0.67
CA VAL A 51 1.32 0.50 -0.05
C VAL A 51 0.63 -0.22 1.09
N LEU A 52 0.53 -1.53 1.02
CA LEU A 52 -0.29 -2.34 1.92
C LEU A 52 0.56 -3.38 2.64
N ASP A 53 0.62 -3.27 3.97
CA ASP A 53 1.19 -4.30 4.82
C ASP A 53 0.21 -5.48 4.93
N MET A 54 0.72 -6.69 4.86
CA MET A 54 -0.10 -7.89 4.98
C MET A 54 -0.51 -8.19 6.43
N HIS A 55 0.27 -7.70 7.41
CA HIS A 55 0.01 -7.94 8.83
C HIS A 55 -0.49 -6.68 9.51
N LEU A 56 -1.81 -6.54 9.59
CA LEU A 56 -2.46 -5.36 10.17
C LEU A 56 -3.37 -5.79 11.31
N PRO A 57 -3.54 -4.93 12.35
CA PRO A 57 -4.56 -5.19 13.36
C PRO A 57 -5.97 -4.98 12.80
N HIS A 58 -6.95 -5.67 13.40
CA HIS A 58 -8.38 -5.60 13.17
C HIS A 58 -8.83 -6.19 11.83
N VAL A 59 -8.41 -5.62 10.71
CA VAL A 59 -8.67 -6.16 9.37
C VAL A 59 -7.32 -6.34 8.68
N ASP A 60 -6.96 -7.57 8.34
CA ASP A 60 -5.64 -7.84 7.78
C ASP A 60 -5.50 -7.44 6.31
N GLY A 61 -4.25 -7.42 5.83
CA GLY A 61 -3.95 -7.03 4.46
C GLY A 61 -4.59 -7.92 3.41
N ALA A 62 -4.69 -9.22 3.66
CA ALA A 62 -5.31 -10.15 2.71
C ALA A 62 -6.80 -9.83 2.51
N THR A 63 -7.50 -9.50 3.60
CA THR A 63 -8.92 -9.12 3.55
C THR A 63 -9.10 -7.82 2.79
N LEU A 64 -8.26 -6.82 3.08
CA LEU A 64 -8.30 -5.54 2.36
C LEU A 64 -8.03 -5.73 0.87
N LEU A 65 -7.05 -6.55 0.53
CA LEU A 65 -6.71 -6.82 -0.86
C LEU A 65 -7.89 -7.44 -1.61
N LYS A 66 -8.58 -8.39 -0.98
CA LYS A 66 -9.76 -9.01 -1.56
C LYS A 66 -10.87 -7.99 -1.80
N GLN A 67 -11.10 -7.09 -0.85
CA GLN A 67 -12.09 -6.02 -0.98
C GLN A 67 -11.75 -5.07 -2.11
N ILE A 68 -10.48 -4.71 -2.23
CA ILE A 68 -10.00 -3.84 -3.31
C ILE A 68 -10.23 -4.49 -4.67
N HIS A 69 -9.86 -5.77 -4.81
CA HIS A 69 -10.05 -6.50 -6.06
C HIS A 69 -11.52 -6.64 -6.46
N ALA A 70 -12.42 -6.72 -5.48
CA ALA A 70 -13.85 -6.88 -5.74
C ALA A 70 -14.55 -5.57 -6.11
N ASN A 71 -13.87 -4.42 -5.95
CA ASN A 71 -14.50 -3.12 -6.16
C ASN A 71 -14.00 -2.49 -7.46
N PRO A 72 -14.89 -2.28 -8.46
CA PRO A 72 -14.48 -1.71 -9.74
C PRO A 72 -13.94 -0.28 -9.63
N ASN A 73 -14.19 0.44 -8.53
CA ASN A 73 -13.62 1.76 -8.32
C ASN A 73 -12.10 1.73 -8.20
N PHE A 74 -11.51 0.57 -7.88
CA PHE A 74 -10.06 0.42 -7.72
C PHE A 74 -9.39 -0.22 -8.94
N LYS A 75 -10.05 -0.31 -10.07
CA LYS A 75 -9.50 -1.00 -11.25
C LYS A 75 -8.16 -0.40 -11.71
N ASP A 76 -7.96 0.91 -11.51
CA ASP A 76 -6.74 1.60 -11.93
C ASP A 76 -5.78 1.87 -10.76
N THR A 77 -6.14 1.45 -9.55
CA THR A 77 -5.28 1.62 -8.36
C THR A 77 -4.14 0.63 -8.42
N LYS A 78 -2.91 1.12 -8.27
CA LYS A 78 -1.73 0.26 -8.18
C LYS A 78 -1.52 -0.19 -6.74
N ILE A 79 -1.07 -1.42 -6.57
CA ILE A 79 -0.89 -2.01 -5.25
C ILE A 79 0.53 -2.51 -5.10
N ILE A 80 1.20 -2.04 -4.04
CA ILE A 80 2.49 -2.54 -3.59
C ILE A 80 2.23 -3.25 -2.26
N LEU A 81 2.37 -4.56 -2.23
CA LEU A 81 2.29 -5.33 -0.99
C LEU A 81 3.65 -5.31 -0.30
N ALA A 82 3.63 -5.21 1.02
CA ALA A 82 4.84 -5.24 1.85
C ALA A 82 4.66 -6.30 2.93
N THR A 83 5.62 -7.21 3.04
CA THR A 83 5.56 -8.28 4.02
C THR A 83 6.96 -8.77 4.38
N ALA A 84 7.15 -9.20 5.62
CA ALA A 84 8.36 -9.89 6.05
C ALA A 84 8.27 -11.41 5.83
N ASP A 85 7.12 -11.89 5.41
CA ASP A 85 6.83 -13.31 5.27
C ASP A 85 7.00 -13.75 3.81
N ASN A 86 8.04 -14.54 3.54
CA ASN A 86 8.36 -15.01 2.19
C ASN A 86 7.25 -15.90 1.61
N VAL A 87 6.54 -16.64 2.44
CA VAL A 87 5.46 -17.53 1.99
C VAL A 87 4.27 -16.69 1.52
N LEU A 88 3.89 -15.68 2.30
CA LEU A 88 2.82 -14.77 1.89
C LEU A 88 3.19 -14.00 0.63
N ALA A 89 4.45 -13.56 0.52
CA ALA A 89 4.91 -12.87 -0.69
C ALA A 89 4.70 -13.73 -1.93
N GLU A 90 5.01 -15.01 -1.85
CA GLU A 90 4.85 -15.92 -2.97
C GLU A 90 3.37 -16.17 -3.29
N ILE A 91 2.55 -16.38 -2.26
CA ILE A 91 1.10 -16.63 -2.43
C ILE A 91 0.42 -15.46 -3.12
N TYR A 92 0.82 -14.22 -2.77
CA TYR A 92 0.14 -13.02 -3.25
C TYR A 92 0.86 -12.32 -4.41
N ARG A 93 1.89 -12.95 -4.97
CA ARG A 93 2.69 -12.35 -6.04
C ARG A 93 1.83 -11.87 -7.22
N ASP A 94 0.83 -12.66 -7.61
CA ASP A 94 -0.04 -12.35 -8.74
C ASP A 94 -1.25 -11.48 -8.37
N LYS A 95 -1.36 -11.08 -7.11
CA LYS A 95 -2.52 -10.33 -6.61
C LYS A 95 -2.23 -8.83 -6.45
N ALA A 96 -1.02 -8.40 -6.74
CA ALA A 96 -0.61 -7.01 -6.64
C ALA A 96 0.30 -6.65 -7.81
N ASN A 97 0.53 -5.37 -8.01
CA ASN A 97 1.46 -4.93 -9.05
C ASN A 97 2.89 -5.24 -8.68
N ILE A 98 3.23 -5.09 -7.40
CA ILE A 98 4.55 -5.42 -6.86
C ILE A 98 4.38 -6.00 -5.47
N VAL A 99 5.17 -7.02 -5.13
CA VAL A 99 5.28 -7.54 -3.77
C VAL A 99 6.72 -7.34 -3.31
N LEU A 100 6.90 -6.60 -2.22
CA LEU A 100 8.21 -6.32 -1.64
C LEU A 100 8.36 -7.04 -0.31
N ILE A 101 9.54 -7.59 -0.09
CA ILE A 101 9.88 -8.28 1.15
C ILE A 101 10.64 -7.32 2.05
N LYS A 102 10.16 -7.14 3.28
CA LYS A 102 10.81 -6.27 4.27
C LYS A 102 12.17 -6.86 4.66
N PRO A 103 13.20 -6.05 4.88
CA PRO A 103 13.16 -4.59 4.96
C PRO A 103 13.13 -3.92 3.59
N ILE A 104 12.38 -2.83 3.51
CA ILE A 104 12.22 -2.04 2.29
C ILE A 104 12.86 -0.68 2.53
N THR A 105 13.80 -0.28 1.66
CA THR A 105 14.47 1.00 1.82
C THR A 105 13.63 2.15 1.27
N PHE A 106 13.89 3.36 1.77
CA PHE A 106 13.29 4.58 1.24
C PHE A 106 13.48 4.67 -0.29
N SER A 107 14.72 4.49 -0.76
CA SER A 107 15.05 4.63 -2.18
C SER A 107 14.34 3.59 -3.04
N GLN A 108 14.25 2.36 -2.57
CA GLN A 108 13.55 1.29 -3.29
C GLN A 108 12.09 1.64 -3.50
N LEU A 109 11.40 2.04 -2.43
CA LEU A 109 9.97 2.36 -2.51
C LEU A 109 9.74 3.62 -3.33
N ARG A 110 10.56 4.66 -3.14
CA ARG A 110 10.49 5.89 -3.92
C ARG A 110 10.60 5.60 -5.43
N ASP A 111 11.60 4.86 -5.82
CA ASP A 111 11.90 4.64 -7.25
C ASP A 111 10.84 3.77 -7.92
N LEU A 112 10.39 2.72 -7.22
CA LEU A 112 9.32 1.87 -7.74
C LEU A 112 8.00 2.63 -7.87
N SER A 113 7.67 3.42 -6.85
CA SER A 113 6.41 4.17 -6.83
C SER A 113 6.37 5.25 -7.90
N ALA A 114 7.51 5.86 -8.19
CA ALA A 114 7.60 6.89 -9.22
C ALA A 114 7.25 6.33 -10.61
N ARG A 115 7.45 5.04 -10.85
CA ARG A 115 7.12 4.40 -12.13
C ARG A 115 5.62 4.30 -12.36
N PHE A 116 4.81 4.33 -11.32
CA PHE A 116 3.35 4.24 -11.41
C PHE A 116 2.67 5.61 -11.45
N LYS A 117 3.45 6.67 -11.46
CA LYS A 117 2.93 8.02 -11.48
C LYS A 117 2.79 8.49 -12.92
N PHE A 118 1.68 9.11 -13.21
CA PHE A 118 1.41 9.66 -14.55
C PHE A 118 1.11 11.14 -14.48
#